data_84d9df2b2ff0e38bcfead277b2eda6b7
#
_entry.id   84d9df2b2ff0e38bcfead277b2eda6b7
#
_cell.length_a   1.000
_cell.length_b   1.000
_cell.length_c   1.000
_cell.angle_alpha   90.00
_cell.angle_beta   90.00
_cell.angle_gamma   90.00
#
_symmetry.space_group_name_H-M   'P 1'
#
loop_
_entity.id
_entity.type
_entity.pdbx_description
1 polymer ?
#
loop_
_entity_poly.entity_id
_entity_poly.type
_entity_poly.pdbx_seq_one_letter_code
_entity_poly.pdbx_strand_id
1 'polypeptide(L)'
;AEGAVTKVAGVSKQDGVKNVFVRGLGDRYNATTFNGFAVPSEDPEYKNISLDFFGTDIIQSVGVNKAFNAGGISDVGGATIDIVSKELIGSGNLNIGLSGGLNTQTVTADFLKQDGVNLLGFATTTEPADENNWGFKNKLDPSKQSLQINRSYSISGGKRFHIGKDRNPLSFFLTAGHTTDYQFTDETIRNTTTSGTIYKDMTGKKYTENISQLALANVDYDMQNRHHMSYNFMMIHANVQSVGDYTGKNSIFSDDYDNQGFTRRQQANDNLLIVNQLMTNWGLTKTLSLDAGASYNIVKGNEPDRRINNITKAEEGYTLLRGNSQQRYFSTLDEDDINVKAGLIYRLKDNVEEISNIRLGYTG
;
A
#
# COMPACT_ATOMS: atom_id res chain seq x y z
N ALA A 1 -1.32 2.34 -8.82
CA ALA A 1 -1.18 3.81 -8.97
C ALA A 1 0.24 4.20 -9.36
N GLU A 2 1.24 3.63 -8.75
CA GLU A 2 2.64 4.00 -8.90
C GLU A 2 3.12 4.12 -10.36
N GLY A 3 2.89 3.08 -11.18
CA GLY A 3 3.32 3.07 -12.58
C GLY A 3 2.68 4.17 -13.46
N ALA A 4 1.57 4.76 -13.04
CA ALA A 4 0.97 5.92 -13.70
C ALA A 4 1.65 7.22 -13.26
N VAL A 5 1.92 7.36 -11.96
CA VAL A 5 2.53 8.55 -11.35
C VAL A 5 3.96 8.76 -11.83
N THR A 6 4.74 7.70 -11.99
CA THR A 6 6.13 7.78 -12.47
C THR A 6 6.27 8.24 -13.93
N LYS A 7 5.18 8.20 -14.72
CA LYS A 7 5.15 8.74 -16.09
C LYS A 7 4.93 10.26 -16.14
N VAL A 8 4.60 10.87 -15.01
CA VAL A 8 4.35 12.33 -14.93
C VAL A 8 5.69 13.07 -14.91
N ALA A 9 5.86 14.07 -15.76
CA ALA A 9 7.10 14.87 -15.83
C ALA A 9 7.51 15.43 -14.46
N GLY A 10 8.78 15.24 -14.07
CA GLY A 10 9.33 15.68 -12.78
C GLY A 10 8.96 14.79 -11.61
N VAL A 11 8.42 13.61 -11.85
CA VAL A 11 8.27 12.53 -10.87
C VAL A 11 9.30 11.45 -11.18
N SER A 12 9.99 10.98 -10.16
CA SER A 12 10.97 9.90 -10.25
C SER A 12 10.75 8.88 -9.13
N LYS A 13 11.16 7.66 -9.36
CA LYS A 13 11.23 6.60 -8.35
C LYS A 13 12.67 6.13 -8.23
N GLN A 14 13.07 5.81 -7.03
CA GLN A 14 14.33 5.16 -6.73
C GLN A 14 14.06 3.71 -6.33
N ASP A 15 14.87 2.79 -6.84
CA ASP A 15 14.77 1.37 -6.47
C ASP A 15 14.95 1.19 -4.95
N GLY A 16 14.10 0.37 -4.36
CA GLY A 16 14.09 0.10 -2.93
C GLY A 16 13.41 1.16 -2.06
N VAL A 17 12.87 2.24 -2.64
CA VAL A 17 12.07 3.24 -1.93
C VAL A 17 10.60 3.06 -2.28
N LYS A 18 9.72 3.03 -1.27
CA LYS A 18 8.27 2.79 -1.46
C LYS A 18 7.56 3.94 -2.17
N ASN A 19 7.98 5.18 -1.93
CA ASN A 19 7.30 6.38 -2.42
C ASN A 19 8.09 7.09 -3.53
N VAL A 20 7.39 7.95 -4.25
CA VAL A 20 7.97 8.71 -5.37
C VAL A 20 8.59 10.02 -4.91
N PHE A 21 9.56 10.52 -5.69
CA PHE A 21 10.13 11.86 -5.55
C PHE A 21 9.48 12.79 -6.57
N VAL A 22 9.03 13.96 -6.12
CA VAL A 22 8.50 14.98 -6.99
C VAL A 22 9.45 16.17 -6.99
N ARG A 23 10.02 16.53 -8.14
CA ARG A 23 11.05 17.58 -8.27
C ARG A 23 12.23 17.39 -7.31
N GLY A 24 12.61 16.14 -7.05
CA GLY A 24 13.67 15.78 -6.11
C GLY A 24 13.25 15.80 -4.63
N LEU A 25 12.01 16.19 -4.31
CA LEU A 25 11.48 16.20 -2.95
C LEU A 25 10.86 14.82 -2.64
N GLY A 26 11.30 14.23 -1.53
CA GLY A 26 10.85 12.91 -1.08
C GLY A 26 9.51 12.93 -0.36
N ASP A 27 9.18 11.81 0.24
CA ASP A 27 7.89 11.50 0.86
C ASP A 27 7.35 12.58 1.81
N ARG A 28 8.19 13.11 2.69
CA ARG A 28 7.80 14.12 3.70
C ARG A 28 7.24 15.42 3.13
N TYR A 29 7.57 15.72 1.87
CA TYR A 29 7.15 16.96 1.19
C TYR A 29 5.96 16.75 0.27
N ASN A 30 5.51 15.53 0.11
CA ASN A 30 4.36 15.16 -0.70
C ASN A 30 3.16 14.83 0.19
N ALA A 31 1.96 14.78 -0.41
CA ALA A 31 0.77 14.23 0.21
C ALA A 31 0.06 13.29 -0.75
N THR A 32 -0.48 12.19 -0.22
CA THR A 32 -1.35 11.27 -0.96
C THR A 32 -2.78 11.42 -0.43
N THR A 33 -3.72 11.60 -1.36
CA THR A 33 -5.15 11.68 -1.05
C THR A 33 -5.93 10.62 -1.83
N PHE A 34 -7.08 10.23 -1.29
CA PHE A 34 -8.04 9.38 -1.95
C PHE A 34 -9.37 10.13 -2.01
N ASN A 35 -9.84 10.44 -3.24
CA ASN A 35 -11.00 11.30 -3.50
C ASN A 35 -10.92 12.67 -2.78
N GLY A 36 -9.70 13.23 -2.70
CA GLY A 36 -9.44 14.52 -2.08
C GLY A 36 -9.43 14.53 -0.55
N PHE A 37 -9.38 13.38 0.12
CA PHE A 37 -9.14 13.24 1.55
C PHE A 37 -7.78 12.62 1.82
N ALA A 38 -7.11 13.06 2.87
CA ALA A 38 -5.86 12.44 3.31
C ALA A 38 -6.05 10.96 3.66
N VAL A 39 -5.03 10.15 3.43
CA VAL A 39 -4.98 8.74 3.81
C VAL A 39 -3.72 8.51 4.62
N PRO A 40 -3.82 7.97 5.85
CA PRO A 40 -2.67 7.67 6.69
C PRO A 40 -1.75 6.60 6.07
N SER A 41 -0.49 6.58 6.50
CA SER A 41 0.50 5.61 6.04
C SER A 41 0.39 4.29 6.79
N GLU A 42 0.62 3.20 6.10
CA GLU A 42 0.74 1.86 6.68
C GLU A 42 2.11 1.59 7.33
N ASP A 43 3.02 2.53 7.21
CA ASP A 43 4.39 2.39 7.67
C ASP A 43 4.82 3.66 8.42
N PRO A 44 5.20 3.56 9.72
CA PRO A 44 5.52 4.73 10.55
C PRO A 44 6.77 5.49 10.09
N GLU A 45 7.59 4.92 9.22
CA GLU A 45 8.76 5.60 8.66
C GLU A 45 8.39 6.58 7.53
N TYR A 46 7.18 6.45 6.96
CA TYR A 46 6.71 7.25 5.83
C TYR A 46 5.50 8.11 6.22
N LYS A 47 5.43 9.32 5.66
CA LYS A 47 4.27 10.21 5.81
C LYS A 47 3.07 9.75 4.98
N ASN A 48 3.34 9.19 3.79
CA ASN A 48 2.30 8.84 2.85
C ASN A 48 2.22 7.32 2.67
N ILE A 49 0.99 6.86 2.47
CA ILE A 49 0.73 5.47 2.10
C ILE A 49 1.43 5.11 0.79
N SER A 50 1.92 3.88 0.69
CA SER A 50 2.56 3.40 -0.53
C SER A 50 1.58 3.37 -1.69
N LEU A 51 1.98 3.93 -2.84
CA LEU A 51 1.17 3.92 -4.06
C LEU A 51 0.94 2.51 -4.64
N ASP A 52 1.75 1.54 -4.23
CA ASP A 52 1.61 0.14 -4.62
C ASP A 52 0.35 -0.52 -4.06
N PHE A 53 -0.16 0.00 -2.93
CA PHE A 53 -1.44 -0.44 -2.35
C PHE A 53 -2.60 -0.30 -3.33
N PHE A 54 -2.59 0.74 -4.15
CA PHE A 54 -3.70 1.06 -5.02
C PHE A 54 -3.59 0.33 -6.36
N GLY A 55 -4.26 -0.81 -6.46
CA GLY A 55 -4.37 -1.57 -7.70
C GLY A 55 -5.20 -0.85 -8.77
N THR A 56 -4.97 -1.17 -10.03
CA THR A 56 -5.69 -0.56 -11.17
C THR A 56 -7.19 -0.86 -11.18
N ASP A 57 -7.62 -1.88 -10.45
CA ASP A 57 -9.02 -2.31 -10.41
C ASP A 57 -9.93 -1.34 -9.66
N ILE A 58 -9.36 -0.54 -8.74
CA ILE A 58 -10.09 0.45 -7.93
C ILE A 58 -9.87 1.89 -8.38
N ILE A 59 -8.89 2.15 -9.25
CA ILE A 59 -8.49 3.50 -9.65
C ILE A 59 -9.15 3.89 -10.97
N GLN A 60 -9.80 5.05 -11.00
CA GLN A 60 -10.26 5.70 -12.22
C GLN A 60 -9.17 6.61 -12.81
N SER A 61 -8.56 7.44 -11.98
CA SER A 61 -7.48 8.35 -12.38
C SER A 61 -6.56 8.67 -11.20
N VAL A 62 -5.36 9.16 -11.53
CA VAL A 62 -4.42 9.70 -10.56
C VAL A 62 -4.03 11.11 -10.99
N GLY A 63 -4.35 12.08 -10.17
CA GLY A 63 -3.98 13.47 -10.34
C GLY A 63 -2.68 13.80 -9.60
N VAL A 64 -1.76 14.53 -10.23
CA VAL A 64 -0.54 15.04 -9.57
C VAL A 64 -0.55 16.55 -9.62
N ASN A 65 -0.91 17.17 -8.52
CA ASN A 65 -0.93 18.62 -8.39
C ASN A 65 0.38 19.12 -7.77
N LYS A 66 1.15 19.88 -8.56
CA LYS A 66 2.46 20.44 -8.19
C LYS A 66 2.41 21.92 -7.83
N ALA A 67 1.23 22.50 -7.86
CA ALA A 67 0.99 23.90 -7.49
C ALA A 67 0.26 23.99 -6.15
N PHE A 68 0.48 25.08 -5.43
CA PHE A 68 -0.28 25.34 -4.22
C PHE A 68 -1.78 25.45 -4.53
N ASN A 69 -2.59 24.79 -3.74
CA ASN A 69 -4.05 24.85 -3.78
C ASN A 69 -4.57 25.16 -2.37
N ALA A 70 -5.21 26.31 -2.20
CA ALA A 70 -5.75 26.75 -0.91
C ALA A 70 -6.82 25.81 -0.31
N GLY A 71 -7.46 24.96 -1.14
CA GLY A 71 -8.41 23.94 -0.69
C GLY A 71 -7.81 22.56 -0.44
N GLY A 72 -6.49 22.43 -0.55
CA GLY A 72 -5.76 21.18 -0.34
C GLY A 72 -5.04 21.11 1.01
N ILE A 73 -4.25 20.06 1.19
CA ILE A 73 -3.41 19.86 2.37
C ILE A 73 -2.32 20.95 2.40
N SER A 74 -2.12 21.57 3.56
CA SER A 74 -1.25 22.75 3.70
C SER A 74 0.24 22.45 3.86
N ASP A 75 0.61 21.25 4.31
CA ASP A 75 1.99 20.83 4.61
C ASP A 75 2.68 20.14 3.42
N VAL A 76 2.42 20.62 2.20
CA VAL A 76 2.93 20.05 0.96
C VAL A 76 3.86 21.03 0.26
N GLY A 77 5.14 20.64 0.12
CA GLY A 77 6.15 21.40 -0.63
C GLY A 77 6.44 20.85 -2.03
N GLY A 78 6.10 19.59 -2.28
CA GLY A 78 6.35 18.89 -3.55
C GLY A 78 5.11 18.79 -4.42
N ALA A 79 4.26 17.80 -4.14
CA ALA A 79 2.98 17.62 -4.83
C ALA A 79 1.94 16.92 -3.95
N THR A 80 0.66 17.16 -4.27
CA THR A 80 -0.44 16.31 -3.84
C THR A 80 -0.75 15.29 -4.94
N ILE A 81 -0.73 14.02 -4.59
CA ILE A 81 -1.09 12.89 -5.45
C ILE A 81 -2.49 12.47 -5.05
N ASP A 82 -3.48 12.79 -5.87
CA ASP A 82 -4.87 12.42 -5.62
C ASP A 82 -5.28 11.19 -6.43
N ILE A 83 -5.69 10.16 -5.71
CA ILE A 83 -6.18 8.90 -6.29
C ILE A 83 -7.70 8.98 -6.31
N VAL A 84 -8.28 8.92 -7.50
CA VAL A 84 -9.73 8.93 -7.69
C VAL A 84 -10.23 7.51 -7.90
N SER A 85 -11.21 7.10 -7.10
CA SER A 85 -11.82 5.78 -7.17
C SER A 85 -12.67 5.59 -8.43
N LYS A 86 -12.77 4.34 -8.87
CA LYS A 86 -13.74 3.95 -9.91
C LYS A 86 -15.17 4.12 -9.42
N GLU A 87 -16.01 4.53 -10.34
CA GLU A 87 -17.46 4.60 -10.22
C GLU A 87 -18.14 3.97 -11.43
N LEU A 88 -19.46 3.81 -11.38
CA LEU A 88 -20.20 3.24 -12.49
C LEU A 88 -20.23 4.18 -13.70
N ILE A 89 -19.70 3.73 -14.83
CA ILE A 89 -19.83 4.39 -16.12
C ILE A 89 -20.96 3.75 -16.92
N GLY A 90 -21.95 4.57 -17.34
CA GLY A 90 -23.09 4.11 -18.12
C GLY A 90 -24.25 3.58 -17.28
N SER A 91 -25.02 2.64 -17.82
CA SER A 91 -26.25 2.10 -17.22
C SER A 91 -26.05 0.83 -16.39
N GLY A 92 -24.95 0.12 -16.64
CA GLY A 92 -24.58 -1.10 -15.93
C GLY A 92 -23.55 -1.91 -16.69
N ASN A 93 -22.75 -2.64 -15.95
CA ASN A 93 -21.73 -3.57 -16.47
C ASN A 93 -21.50 -4.70 -15.47
N LEU A 94 -20.89 -5.77 -15.92
CA LEU A 94 -20.34 -6.85 -15.10
C LEU A 94 -19.10 -7.38 -15.80
N ASN A 95 -17.96 -7.40 -15.09
CA ASN A 95 -16.72 -7.96 -15.58
C ASN A 95 -16.22 -8.99 -14.57
N ILE A 96 -15.73 -10.11 -15.07
CA ILE A 96 -15.10 -11.15 -14.29
C ILE A 96 -13.72 -11.39 -14.89
N GLY A 97 -12.67 -11.26 -14.09
CA GLY A 97 -11.30 -11.48 -14.49
C GLY A 97 -10.72 -12.71 -13.80
N LEU A 98 -10.08 -13.55 -14.58
CA LEU A 98 -9.29 -14.69 -14.11
C LEU A 98 -7.96 -14.65 -14.83
N SER A 99 -6.86 -14.67 -14.11
CA SER A 99 -5.54 -14.80 -14.69
C SER A 99 -4.67 -15.74 -13.88
N GLY A 100 -3.74 -16.39 -14.59
CA GLY A 100 -2.74 -17.25 -14.01
C GLY A 100 -1.45 -17.15 -14.80
N GLY A 101 -0.32 -17.30 -14.10
CA GLY A 101 0.99 -17.22 -14.69
C GLY A 101 2.01 -18.09 -13.96
N LEU A 102 3.05 -18.50 -14.66
CA LEU A 102 4.18 -19.21 -14.11
C LEU A 102 5.45 -18.42 -14.42
N ASN A 103 6.24 -18.17 -13.38
CA ASN A 103 7.60 -17.69 -13.57
C ASN A 103 8.55 -18.89 -13.48
N THR A 104 9.28 -19.16 -14.57
CA THR A 104 10.20 -20.29 -14.65
C THR A 104 11.27 -20.27 -13.56
N GLN A 105 11.71 -19.09 -13.15
CA GLN A 105 12.70 -18.95 -12.08
C GLN A 105 12.11 -19.33 -10.71
N THR A 106 10.84 -19.01 -10.43
CA THR A 106 10.19 -19.36 -9.16
C THR A 106 9.82 -20.84 -9.12
N VAL A 107 9.29 -21.39 -10.20
CA VAL A 107 8.82 -22.79 -10.27
C VAL A 107 9.96 -23.80 -10.16
N THR A 108 11.14 -23.47 -10.67
CA THR A 108 12.33 -24.33 -10.59
C THR A 108 13.15 -24.15 -9.33
N ALA A 109 12.86 -23.10 -8.54
CA ALA A 109 13.52 -22.86 -7.26
C ALA A 109 12.93 -23.75 -6.14
N ASP A 110 13.78 -24.12 -5.18
CA ASP A 110 13.34 -24.63 -3.88
C ASP A 110 12.73 -23.45 -3.08
N PHE A 111 11.50 -23.05 -3.42
CA PHE A 111 10.88 -21.85 -2.88
C PHE A 111 10.65 -21.97 -1.37
N LEU A 112 11.21 -21.04 -0.61
CA LEU A 112 11.08 -20.98 0.84
C LEU A 112 9.95 -20.04 1.26
N LYS A 113 9.12 -20.50 2.19
CA LYS A 113 8.02 -19.73 2.77
C LYS A 113 8.11 -19.70 4.29
N GLN A 114 7.92 -18.51 4.86
CA GLN A 114 7.81 -18.30 6.30
C GLN A 114 6.52 -18.93 6.86
N ASP A 115 6.59 -19.52 8.06
CA ASP A 115 5.42 -19.94 8.83
C ASP A 115 4.77 -18.74 9.55
N GLY A 116 3.45 -18.77 9.73
CA GLY A 116 2.70 -17.76 10.50
C GLY A 116 1.78 -16.86 9.68
N VAL A 117 1.50 -17.23 8.43
CA VAL A 117 0.53 -16.51 7.57
C VAL A 117 -0.38 -17.53 6.90
N ASN A 118 -1.69 -17.27 6.86
CA ASN A 118 -2.66 -18.15 6.22
C ASN A 118 -2.69 -17.97 4.69
N LEU A 119 -3.51 -18.76 4.00
CA LEU A 119 -3.61 -18.74 2.54
C LEU A 119 -4.17 -17.42 1.97
N LEU A 120 -4.86 -16.64 2.78
CA LEU A 120 -5.41 -15.33 2.41
C LEU A 120 -4.47 -14.18 2.78
N GLY A 121 -3.27 -14.47 3.31
CA GLY A 121 -2.30 -13.45 3.65
C GLY A 121 -2.43 -12.87 5.06
N PHE A 122 -3.45 -13.27 5.83
CA PHE A 122 -3.57 -12.77 7.21
C PHE A 122 -2.58 -13.44 8.14
N ALA A 123 -1.88 -12.63 8.91
CA ALA A 123 -0.98 -13.11 9.94
C ALA A 123 -1.73 -13.90 11.03
N THR A 124 -1.17 -15.03 11.39
CA THR A 124 -1.69 -15.92 12.46
C THR A 124 -0.76 -15.96 13.67
N THR A 125 0.33 -15.20 13.60
CA THR A 125 1.37 -15.13 14.62
C THR A 125 1.09 -14.00 15.58
N THR A 126 1.25 -14.28 16.86
CA THR A 126 1.18 -13.28 17.93
C THR A 126 2.46 -13.32 18.76
N GLU A 127 2.82 -12.17 19.30
CA GLU A 127 3.87 -12.07 20.30
C GLU A 127 3.56 -12.98 21.50
N PRO A 128 4.55 -13.67 22.08
CA PRO A 128 4.34 -14.43 23.31
C PRO A 128 3.84 -13.51 24.44
N ALA A 129 2.75 -13.90 25.09
CA ALA A 129 2.12 -13.11 26.14
C ALA A 129 2.89 -13.09 27.48
N ASP A 130 3.83 -14.00 27.67
CA ASP A 130 4.62 -14.16 28.90
C ASP A 130 6.10 -13.91 28.59
N GLU A 131 6.64 -12.83 29.14
CA GLU A 131 8.05 -12.46 29.00
C GLU A 131 9.02 -13.49 29.59
N ASN A 132 8.55 -14.39 30.45
CA ASN A 132 9.35 -15.46 31.04
C ASN A 132 9.21 -16.80 30.31
N ASN A 133 8.27 -16.89 29.35
CA ASN A 133 8.02 -18.11 28.59
C ASN A 133 7.95 -17.83 27.09
N TRP A 134 9.11 -17.85 26.45
CA TRP A 134 9.29 -17.57 25.02
C TRP A 134 8.88 -18.76 24.13
N GLY A 135 7.77 -19.40 24.41
CA GLY A 135 7.20 -20.48 23.61
C GLY A 135 6.59 -19.96 22.31
N PHE A 136 7.39 -19.86 21.26
CA PHE A 136 6.89 -19.47 19.93
C PHE A 136 6.13 -20.62 19.28
N LYS A 137 4.92 -20.35 18.80
CA LYS A 137 4.10 -21.34 18.09
C LYS A 137 4.59 -21.63 16.67
N ASN A 138 5.29 -20.66 16.06
CA ASN A 138 5.77 -20.76 14.69
C ASN A 138 7.15 -21.42 14.61
N LYS A 139 7.33 -22.20 13.55
CA LYS A 139 8.63 -22.82 13.25
C LYS A 139 9.67 -21.75 12.93
N LEU A 140 10.88 -21.94 13.42
CA LEU A 140 12.01 -21.07 13.08
C LEU A 140 12.45 -21.24 11.64
N ASP A 141 12.48 -22.48 11.15
CA ASP A 141 12.86 -22.77 9.78
C ASP A 141 11.69 -22.57 8.80
N PRO A 142 11.96 -21.95 7.64
CA PRO A 142 10.96 -21.83 6.59
C PRO A 142 10.62 -23.19 6.00
N SER A 143 9.41 -23.33 5.50
CA SER A 143 8.97 -24.53 4.77
C SER A 143 9.29 -24.38 3.28
N LYS A 144 9.57 -25.52 2.62
CA LYS A 144 9.65 -25.57 1.15
C LYS A 144 8.25 -25.63 0.58
N GLN A 145 7.98 -24.81 -0.41
CA GLN A 145 6.73 -24.78 -1.16
C GLN A 145 6.99 -25.27 -2.58
N SER A 146 6.21 -26.23 -3.04
CA SER A 146 6.21 -26.69 -4.43
C SER A 146 5.14 -25.96 -5.22
N LEU A 147 5.41 -25.65 -6.48
CA LEU A 147 4.48 -25.10 -7.45
C LEU A 147 3.94 -23.70 -7.10
N GLN A 148 4.72 -22.69 -7.43
CA GLN A 148 4.34 -21.28 -7.30
C GLN A 148 3.60 -20.83 -8.55
N ILE A 149 2.29 -20.71 -8.45
CA ILE A 149 1.43 -20.21 -9.54
C ILE A 149 0.94 -18.82 -9.17
N ASN A 150 1.34 -17.83 -9.95
CA ASN A 150 0.76 -16.48 -9.89
C ASN A 150 -0.70 -16.56 -10.33
N ARG A 151 -1.59 -15.97 -9.55
CA ARG A 151 -3.03 -16.03 -9.79
C ARG A 151 -3.71 -14.72 -9.42
N SER A 152 -4.68 -14.32 -10.20
CA SER A 152 -5.52 -13.18 -9.90
C SER A 152 -6.97 -13.48 -10.25
N TYR A 153 -7.84 -13.08 -9.37
CA TYR A 153 -9.29 -13.17 -9.50
C TYR A 153 -9.88 -11.78 -9.28
N SER A 154 -10.75 -11.35 -10.17
CA SER A 154 -11.46 -10.09 -9.99
C SER A 154 -12.89 -10.18 -10.46
N ILE A 155 -13.74 -9.43 -9.79
CA ILE A 155 -15.12 -9.19 -10.17
C ILE A 155 -15.38 -7.69 -10.05
N SER A 156 -15.96 -7.08 -11.07
CA SER A 156 -16.43 -5.71 -10.97
C SER A 156 -17.73 -5.55 -11.72
N GLY A 157 -18.61 -4.71 -11.21
CA GLY A 157 -19.88 -4.45 -11.87
C GLY A 157 -20.73 -3.42 -11.14
N GLY A 158 -21.75 -2.97 -11.81
CA GLY A 158 -22.67 -1.99 -11.25
C GLY A 158 -23.94 -1.88 -12.04
N LYS A 159 -24.89 -1.15 -11.46
CA LYS A 159 -26.17 -0.88 -12.06
C LYS A 159 -26.68 0.50 -11.68
N ARG A 160 -27.25 1.19 -12.65
CA ARG A 160 -27.97 2.46 -12.46
C ARG A 160 -29.46 2.22 -12.45
N PHE A 161 -30.11 2.73 -11.44
CA PHE A 161 -31.55 2.77 -11.29
C PHE A 161 -32.04 4.20 -11.39
N HIS A 162 -33.33 4.39 -11.70
CA HIS A 162 -33.97 5.69 -11.69
C HIS A 162 -35.11 5.66 -10.69
N ILE A 163 -35.03 6.47 -9.65
CA ILE A 163 -35.97 6.44 -8.53
C ILE A 163 -36.77 7.73 -8.40
N GLY A 164 -37.94 7.62 -7.80
CA GLY A 164 -38.86 8.72 -7.59
C GLY A 164 -39.58 9.21 -8.86
N LYS A 165 -40.43 10.23 -8.71
CA LYS A 165 -41.19 10.84 -9.79
C LYS A 165 -40.28 11.55 -10.80
N ASP A 166 -39.19 12.13 -10.33
CA ASP A 166 -38.23 12.87 -11.14
C ASP A 166 -37.17 11.95 -11.82
N ARG A 167 -37.31 10.61 -11.64
CA ARG A 167 -36.41 9.61 -12.21
C ARG A 167 -34.95 9.89 -11.90
N ASN A 168 -34.65 10.28 -10.68
CA ASN A 168 -33.29 10.58 -10.23
C ASN A 168 -32.41 9.33 -10.34
N PRO A 169 -31.18 9.43 -10.91
CA PRO A 169 -30.26 8.30 -11.02
C PRO A 169 -29.67 7.94 -9.66
N LEU A 170 -29.74 6.64 -9.33
CA LEU A 170 -29.05 6.00 -8.22
C LEU A 170 -28.15 4.91 -8.81
N SER A 171 -26.85 5.05 -8.64
CA SER A 171 -25.87 4.13 -9.18
C SER A 171 -25.19 3.36 -8.06
N PHE A 172 -24.94 2.08 -8.31
CA PHE A 172 -24.16 1.20 -7.45
C PHE A 172 -23.02 0.64 -8.27
N PHE A 173 -21.82 0.66 -7.74
CA PHE A 173 -20.65 0.02 -8.31
C PHE A 173 -19.91 -0.78 -7.24
N LEU A 174 -19.47 -1.98 -7.59
CA LEU A 174 -18.70 -2.86 -6.72
C LEU A 174 -17.53 -3.44 -7.52
N THR A 175 -16.35 -3.47 -6.93
CA THR A 175 -15.26 -4.29 -7.42
C THR A 175 -14.59 -5.00 -6.25
N ALA A 176 -14.16 -6.23 -6.48
CA ALA A 176 -13.37 -7.01 -5.54
C ALA A 176 -12.32 -7.81 -6.31
N GLY A 177 -11.15 -7.98 -5.70
CA GLY A 177 -10.04 -8.71 -6.30
C GLY A 177 -9.18 -9.42 -5.27
N HIS A 178 -8.52 -10.48 -5.72
CA HIS A 178 -7.50 -11.19 -4.98
C HIS A 178 -6.36 -11.55 -5.93
N THR A 179 -5.13 -11.26 -5.53
CA THR A 179 -3.92 -11.57 -6.30
C THR A 179 -2.91 -12.27 -5.41
N THR A 180 -2.24 -13.27 -5.94
CA THR A 180 -1.08 -13.92 -5.32
C THR A 180 0.04 -13.99 -6.34
N ASP A 181 1.18 -13.39 -6.02
CA ASP A 181 2.36 -13.38 -6.88
C ASP A 181 3.58 -13.90 -6.14
N TYR A 182 4.42 -14.63 -6.87
CA TYR A 182 5.67 -15.18 -6.37
C TYR A 182 6.85 -14.61 -7.14
N GLN A 183 7.88 -14.23 -6.40
CA GLN A 183 9.12 -13.70 -6.97
C GLN A 183 10.33 -14.43 -6.36
N PHE A 184 11.29 -14.75 -7.20
CA PHE A 184 12.60 -15.24 -6.82
C PHE A 184 13.66 -14.27 -7.33
N THR A 185 14.62 -13.92 -6.47
CA THR A 185 15.68 -12.97 -6.80
C THR A 185 17.02 -13.48 -6.28
N ASP A 186 18.03 -13.48 -7.14
CA ASP A 186 19.43 -13.57 -6.72
C ASP A 186 19.91 -12.17 -6.34
N GLU A 187 20.40 -12.00 -5.11
CA GLU A 187 20.79 -10.70 -4.57
C GLU A 187 22.27 -10.67 -4.19
N THR A 188 22.90 -9.51 -4.42
CA THR A 188 24.21 -9.16 -3.85
C THR A 188 24.06 -7.93 -2.99
N ILE A 189 24.43 -8.03 -1.72
CA ILE A 189 24.38 -6.93 -0.76
C ILE A 189 25.82 -6.53 -0.44
N ARG A 190 26.19 -5.33 -0.86
CA ARG A 190 27.53 -4.78 -0.59
C ARG A 190 27.44 -3.41 0.06
N ASN A 191 28.04 -3.28 1.25
CA ASN A 191 28.06 -2.03 1.99
C ASN A 191 29.53 -1.63 2.24
N THR A 192 29.82 -0.34 2.11
CA THR A 192 31.14 0.25 2.31
C THR A 192 31.09 1.33 3.38
N THR A 193 32.20 1.55 4.05
CA THR A 193 32.42 2.75 4.87
C THR A 193 32.61 3.97 3.96
N THR A 194 32.60 5.17 4.52
CA THR A 194 32.91 6.42 3.81
C THR A 194 34.35 6.44 3.23
N SER A 195 35.26 5.65 3.79
CA SER A 195 36.64 5.47 3.28
C SER A 195 36.74 4.41 2.17
N GLY A 196 35.64 3.79 1.76
CA GLY A 196 35.59 2.76 0.71
C GLY A 196 35.90 1.34 1.20
N THR A 197 36.09 1.11 2.51
CA THR A 197 36.30 -0.24 3.04
C THR A 197 34.99 -1.02 3.04
N ILE A 198 34.99 -2.20 2.40
CA ILE A 198 33.85 -3.10 2.37
C ILE A 198 33.74 -3.80 3.72
N TYR A 199 32.64 -3.55 4.45
CA TYR A 199 32.33 -4.23 5.72
C TYR A 199 31.23 -5.29 5.59
N LYS A 200 30.48 -5.29 4.48
CA LYS A 200 29.50 -6.31 4.15
C LYS A 200 29.57 -6.63 2.66
N ASP A 201 29.74 -7.89 2.30
CA ASP A 201 29.68 -8.40 0.94
C ASP A 201 29.08 -9.81 0.98
N MET A 202 27.78 -9.89 0.72
CA MET A 202 27.00 -11.11 0.82
C MET A 202 26.24 -11.33 -0.46
N THR A 203 26.17 -12.60 -0.88
CA THR A 203 25.31 -13.05 -1.99
C THR A 203 24.25 -14.01 -1.45
N GLY A 204 23.09 -13.99 -2.02
CA GLY A 204 22.01 -14.84 -1.54
C GLY A 204 20.82 -14.91 -2.46
N LYS A 205 19.83 -15.65 -2.00
CA LYS A 205 18.56 -15.89 -2.68
C LYS A 205 17.43 -15.38 -1.82
N LYS A 206 16.54 -14.62 -2.45
CA LYS A 206 15.34 -14.11 -1.81
C LYS A 206 14.09 -14.64 -2.50
N TYR A 207 13.19 -15.15 -1.70
CA TYR A 207 11.89 -15.67 -2.09
C TYR A 207 10.83 -14.75 -1.52
N THR A 208 9.94 -14.24 -2.36
CA THR A 208 8.89 -13.31 -1.96
C THR A 208 7.53 -13.79 -2.45
N GLU A 209 6.55 -13.87 -1.53
CA GLU A 209 5.14 -14.08 -1.82
C GLU A 209 4.39 -12.80 -1.50
N ASN A 210 3.66 -12.27 -2.48
CA ASN A 210 2.80 -11.11 -2.34
C ASN A 210 1.34 -11.56 -2.44
N ILE A 211 0.54 -11.26 -1.44
CA ILE A 211 -0.90 -11.50 -1.45
C ILE A 211 -1.60 -10.16 -1.29
N SER A 212 -2.48 -9.84 -2.21
CA SER A 212 -3.28 -8.61 -2.16
C SER A 212 -4.76 -8.92 -2.35
N GLN A 213 -5.57 -8.28 -1.53
CA GLN A 213 -7.03 -8.30 -1.63
C GLN A 213 -7.51 -6.87 -1.64
N LEU A 214 -8.47 -6.60 -2.50
CA LEU A 214 -9.09 -5.29 -2.59
C LEU A 214 -10.61 -5.44 -2.72
N ALA A 215 -11.32 -4.47 -2.16
CA ALA A 215 -12.75 -4.29 -2.38
C ALA A 215 -13.05 -2.78 -2.44
N LEU A 216 -13.90 -2.39 -3.36
CA LEU A 216 -14.43 -1.05 -3.48
C LEU A 216 -15.94 -1.14 -3.70
N ALA A 217 -16.70 -0.37 -2.96
CA ALA A 217 -18.13 -0.16 -3.19
C ALA A 217 -18.40 1.34 -3.27
N ASN A 218 -19.11 1.73 -4.31
CA ASN A 218 -19.50 3.11 -4.52
C ASN A 218 -21.04 3.18 -4.72
N VAL A 219 -21.66 4.16 -4.09
CA VAL A 219 -23.08 4.47 -4.24
C VAL A 219 -23.20 5.95 -4.53
N ASP A 220 -23.74 6.29 -5.72
CA ASP A 220 -23.94 7.66 -6.16
C ASP A 220 -25.42 7.94 -6.37
N TYR A 221 -25.85 9.08 -5.86
CA TYR A 221 -27.22 9.54 -5.99
C TYR A 221 -27.25 11.00 -6.47
N ASP A 222 -27.82 11.20 -7.66
CA ASP A 222 -28.05 12.52 -8.23
C ASP A 222 -29.52 12.91 -8.09
N MET A 223 -29.80 14.01 -7.42
CA MET A 223 -31.14 14.52 -7.21
C MET A 223 -31.37 15.78 -8.06
N GLN A 224 -32.31 15.70 -9.00
CA GLN A 224 -32.74 16.82 -9.84
C GLN A 224 -31.62 17.49 -10.64
N ASN A 225 -30.55 16.76 -10.96
CA ASN A 225 -29.31 17.27 -11.61
C ASN A 225 -28.67 18.45 -10.88
N ARG A 226 -28.97 18.60 -9.58
CA ARG A 226 -28.53 19.75 -8.78
C ARG A 226 -27.83 19.37 -7.48
N HIS A 227 -28.17 18.23 -6.94
CA HIS A 227 -27.60 17.70 -5.71
C HIS A 227 -26.98 16.37 -6.00
N HIS A 228 -25.75 16.17 -5.55
CA HIS A 228 -25.03 14.93 -5.69
C HIS A 228 -24.61 14.44 -4.30
N MET A 229 -24.80 13.17 -4.02
CA MET A 229 -24.30 12.49 -2.83
C MET A 229 -23.63 11.21 -3.26
N SER A 230 -22.44 10.96 -2.71
CA SER A 230 -21.72 9.71 -2.92
C SER A 230 -21.23 9.12 -1.62
N TYR A 231 -21.30 7.81 -1.52
CA TYR A 231 -20.65 7.04 -0.47
C TYR A 231 -19.66 6.08 -1.09
N ASN A 232 -18.41 6.11 -0.60
CA ASN A 232 -17.35 5.23 -1.02
C ASN A 232 -16.87 4.40 0.17
N PHE A 233 -16.82 3.10 -0.02
CA PHE A 233 -16.13 2.16 0.83
C PHE A 233 -14.97 1.57 0.07
N MET A 234 -13.79 1.51 0.68
CA MET A 234 -12.63 0.82 0.12
C MET A 234 -11.95 0.01 1.21
N MET A 235 -11.55 -1.20 0.88
CA MET A 235 -10.69 -2.05 1.69
C MET A 235 -9.53 -2.55 0.83
N ILE A 236 -8.33 -2.42 1.34
CA ILE A 236 -7.13 -3.02 0.76
C ILE A 236 -6.40 -3.77 1.87
N HIS A 237 -6.18 -5.06 1.65
CA HIS A 237 -5.32 -5.89 2.48
C HIS A 237 -4.14 -6.35 1.64
N ALA A 238 -2.92 -6.12 2.11
CA ALA A 238 -1.69 -6.52 1.43
C ALA A 238 -0.76 -7.22 2.41
N ASN A 239 -0.35 -8.42 2.04
CA ASN A 239 0.65 -9.17 2.79
C ASN A 239 1.85 -9.45 1.89
N VAL A 240 3.04 -9.08 2.36
CA VAL A 240 4.32 -9.35 1.70
C VAL A 240 5.15 -10.23 2.61
N GLN A 241 5.41 -11.44 2.19
CA GLN A 241 6.28 -12.37 2.90
C GLN A 241 7.57 -12.58 2.15
N SER A 242 8.69 -12.57 2.84
CA SER A 242 9.98 -12.86 2.24
C SER A 242 10.85 -13.74 3.12
N VAL A 243 11.61 -14.62 2.47
CA VAL A 243 12.70 -15.40 3.06
C VAL A 243 13.95 -15.12 2.23
N GLY A 244 15.01 -14.63 2.87
CA GLY A 244 16.29 -14.39 2.24
C GLY A 244 17.40 -15.17 2.94
N ASP A 245 18.14 -15.96 2.19
CA ASP A 245 19.32 -16.72 2.65
C ASP A 245 20.57 -16.15 1.99
N TYR A 246 21.49 -15.64 2.80
CA TYR A 246 22.69 -14.95 2.34
C TYR A 246 23.94 -15.55 2.95
N THR A 247 24.98 -15.70 2.14
CA THR A 247 26.32 -16.13 2.57
C THR A 247 27.36 -15.10 2.14
N GLY A 248 28.41 -14.96 2.93
CA GLY A 248 29.50 -14.06 2.61
C GLY A 248 30.06 -13.33 3.80
N LYS A 249 30.74 -12.23 3.53
CA LYS A 249 31.44 -11.41 4.51
C LYS A 249 30.51 -10.39 5.16
N ASN A 250 30.55 -10.30 6.49
CA ASN A 250 29.89 -9.25 7.25
C ASN A 250 30.66 -9.02 8.55
N SER A 251 30.95 -7.77 8.88
CA SER A 251 31.70 -7.37 10.07
C SER A 251 31.08 -7.81 11.41
N ILE A 252 29.80 -8.29 11.40
CA ILE A 252 29.18 -8.89 12.59
C ILE A 252 29.67 -10.32 12.87
N PHE A 253 30.27 -11.00 11.89
CA PHE A 253 30.76 -12.36 12.03
C PHE A 253 32.15 -12.39 12.65
N SER A 254 32.63 -13.59 13.05
CA SER A 254 33.95 -13.74 13.67
C SER A 254 35.10 -13.39 12.72
N ASP A 255 36.04 -12.60 13.22
CA ASP A 255 37.25 -12.21 12.50
C ASP A 255 38.17 -13.43 12.22
N ASP A 256 38.10 -14.47 13.06
CA ASP A 256 38.92 -15.69 12.93
C ASP A 256 38.80 -16.36 11.56
N TYR A 257 37.65 -16.16 10.89
CA TYR A 257 37.31 -16.72 9.58
C TYR A 257 36.99 -15.62 8.55
N ASP A 258 37.71 -14.54 8.56
CA ASP A 258 37.56 -13.39 7.63
C ASP A 258 36.10 -12.86 7.59
N ASN A 259 35.45 -12.82 8.74
CA ASN A 259 34.06 -12.38 8.89
C ASN A 259 33.07 -13.10 7.97
N GLN A 260 33.36 -14.37 7.64
CA GLN A 260 32.45 -15.19 6.81
C GLN A 260 31.31 -15.77 7.63
N GLY A 261 30.12 -15.83 7.06
CA GLY A 261 28.95 -16.39 7.74
C GLY A 261 27.74 -16.52 6.85
N PHE A 262 26.63 -16.86 7.51
CA PHE A 262 25.31 -17.02 6.89
C PHE A 262 24.30 -16.19 7.65
N THR A 263 23.43 -15.50 6.92
CA THR A 263 22.26 -14.77 7.45
C THR A 263 21.00 -15.30 6.79
N ARG A 264 20.03 -15.74 7.59
CA ARG A 264 18.64 -15.95 7.15
C ARG A 264 17.76 -14.82 7.70
N ARG A 265 17.06 -14.14 6.81
CA ARG A 265 16.04 -13.13 7.18
C ARG A 265 14.70 -13.60 6.68
N GLN A 266 13.73 -13.67 7.59
CA GLN A 266 12.33 -13.95 7.31
C GLN A 266 11.51 -12.75 7.78
N GLN A 267 10.62 -12.27 6.94
CA GLN A 267 9.81 -11.09 7.24
C GLN A 267 8.45 -11.23 6.58
N ALA A 268 7.40 -10.87 7.31
CA ALA A 268 6.06 -10.67 6.78
C ALA A 268 5.60 -9.28 7.16
N ASN A 269 4.98 -8.58 6.23
CA ASN A 269 4.27 -7.33 6.47
C ASN A 269 2.80 -7.57 6.12
N ASP A 270 1.91 -7.39 7.09
CA ASP A 270 0.47 -7.61 6.98
C ASP A 270 -0.24 -6.28 7.22
N ASN A 271 -0.66 -5.64 6.13
CA ASN A 271 -1.15 -4.28 6.12
C ASN A 271 -2.61 -4.23 5.65
N LEU A 272 -3.44 -3.48 6.37
CA LEU A 272 -4.85 -3.29 6.07
C LEU A 272 -5.18 -1.79 6.03
N LEU A 273 -5.88 -1.37 4.99
CA LEU A 273 -6.49 -0.06 4.86
C LEU A 273 -7.99 -0.21 4.65
N ILE A 274 -8.79 0.47 5.46
CA ILE A 274 -10.22 0.62 5.26
C ILE A 274 -10.54 2.11 5.18
N VAL A 275 -11.28 2.51 4.15
CA VAL A 275 -11.70 3.90 3.92
C VAL A 275 -13.21 3.93 3.77
N ASN A 276 -13.85 4.83 4.51
CA ASN A 276 -15.26 5.16 4.37
C ASN A 276 -15.40 6.65 4.09
N GLN A 277 -16.04 7.03 3.00
CA GLN A 277 -16.20 8.43 2.61
C GLN A 277 -17.66 8.73 2.27
N LEU A 278 -18.16 9.81 2.82
CA LEU A 278 -19.44 10.40 2.45
C LEU A 278 -19.16 11.79 1.88
N MET A 279 -19.58 12.02 0.65
CA MET A 279 -19.37 13.29 -0.04
C MET A 279 -20.69 13.83 -0.58
N THR A 280 -20.82 15.13 -0.61
CA THR A 280 -22.00 15.78 -1.20
C THR A 280 -21.65 17.09 -1.88
N ASN A 281 -22.27 17.33 -3.01
CA ASN A 281 -22.34 18.63 -3.65
C ASN A 281 -23.80 19.05 -3.72
N TRP A 282 -24.17 20.09 -2.97
CA TRP A 282 -25.54 20.51 -2.78
C TRP A 282 -25.75 21.90 -3.35
N GLY A 283 -26.52 22.03 -4.42
CA GLY A 283 -26.88 23.31 -5.02
C GLY A 283 -27.92 24.06 -4.17
N LEU A 284 -27.50 25.02 -3.35
CA LEU A 284 -28.38 25.82 -2.48
C LEU A 284 -29.20 26.82 -3.28
N THR A 285 -28.55 27.52 -4.23
CA THR A 285 -29.19 28.43 -5.19
C THR A 285 -28.63 28.16 -6.60
N LYS A 286 -29.03 28.91 -7.61
CA LYS A 286 -28.42 28.80 -8.96
C LYS A 286 -26.94 29.15 -8.97
N THR A 287 -26.51 30.01 -8.04
CA THR A 287 -25.13 30.53 -7.97
C THR A 287 -24.37 30.06 -6.74
N LEU A 288 -25.03 29.48 -5.73
CA LEU A 288 -24.40 29.05 -4.48
C LEU A 288 -24.54 27.54 -4.32
N SER A 289 -23.44 26.86 -4.09
CA SER A 289 -23.39 25.43 -3.75
C SER A 289 -22.55 25.16 -2.51
N LEU A 290 -22.93 24.10 -1.79
CA LEU A 290 -22.17 23.51 -0.68
C LEU A 290 -21.46 22.27 -1.19
N ASP A 291 -20.16 22.21 -1.00
CA ASP A 291 -19.33 21.02 -1.20
C ASP A 291 -18.85 20.55 0.18
N ALA A 292 -19.27 19.38 0.61
CA ALA A 292 -18.94 18.87 1.93
C ALA A 292 -18.67 17.36 1.88
N GLY A 293 -17.90 16.89 2.84
CA GLY A 293 -17.64 15.46 2.97
C GLY A 293 -16.89 15.12 4.24
N ALA A 294 -16.93 13.84 4.57
CA ALA A 294 -16.19 13.25 5.66
C ALA A 294 -15.57 11.92 5.22
N SER A 295 -14.38 11.63 5.72
CA SER A 295 -13.69 10.35 5.55
C SER A 295 -13.34 9.81 6.92
N TYR A 296 -13.56 8.49 7.10
CA TYR A 296 -13.08 7.73 8.24
C TYR A 296 -12.18 6.61 7.74
N ASN A 297 -10.93 6.63 8.15
CA ASN A 297 -9.90 5.71 7.70
C ASN A 297 -9.41 4.86 8.88
N ILE A 298 -9.19 3.57 8.63
CA ILE A 298 -8.55 2.63 9.56
C ILE A 298 -7.33 2.07 8.85
N VAL A 299 -6.16 2.21 9.45
CA VAL A 299 -4.91 1.64 8.96
C VAL A 299 -4.33 0.71 10.00
N LYS A 300 -3.94 -0.48 9.55
CA LYS A 300 -3.16 -1.43 10.33
C LYS A 300 -1.92 -1.81 9.57
N GLY A 301 -0.76 -1.64 10.20
CA GLY A 301 0.54 -2.01 9.66
C GLY A 301 1.23 -2.97 10.63
N ASN A 302 1.24 -4.25 10.34
CA ASN A 302 1.80 -5.24 11.23
C ASN A 302 3.05 -5.88 10.61
N GLU A 303 4.07 -6.05 11.43
CA GLU A 303 5.22 -6.90 11.13
C GLU A 303 5.25 -8.06 12.13
N PRO A 304 4.46 -9.11 11.87
CA PRO A 304 4.38 -10.26 12.76
C PRO A 304 5.61 -11.14 12.60
N ASP A 305 6.43 -11.22 13.65
CA ASP A 305 7.52 -12.20 13.78
C ASP A 305 8.60 -12.11 12.68
N ARG A 306 9.23 -10.94 12.51
CA ARG A 306 10.47 -10.84 11.72
C ARG A 306 11.58 -11.62 12.41
N ARG A 307 12.21 -12.56 11.70
CA ARG A 307 13.26 -13.45 12.19
C ARG A 307 14.56 -13.15 11.49
N ILE A 308 15.63 -12.95 12.24
CA ILE A 308 16.98 -12.81 11.72
C ILE A 308 17.86 -13.80 12.43
N ASN A 309 18.45 -14.73 11.67
CA ASN A 309 19.39 -15.72 12.17
C ASN A 309 20.74 -15.50 11.53
N ASN A 310 21.75 -15.26 12.36
CA ASN A 310 23.14 -15.08 11.94
C ASN A 310 24.00 -16.19 12.53
N ILE A 311 24.72 -16.90 11.68
CA ILE A 311 25.69 -17.91 12.10
C ILE A 311 27.03 -17.60 11.43
N THR A 312 28.11 -17.68 12.21
CA THR A 312 29.47 -17.42 11.72
C THR A 312 30.14 -18.70 11.30
N LYS A 313 31.06 -18.61 10.33
CA LYS A 313 31.92 -19.73 9.94
C LYS A 313 32.77 -20.14 11.12
N ALA A 314 33.03 -21.44 11.27
CA ALA A 314 33.91 -22.07 12.26
C ALA A 314 34.81 -23.08 11.56
N GLU A 315 35.73 -23.68 12.29
CA GLU A 315 36.66 -24.68 11.76
C GLU A 315 35.92 -25.86 11.10
N GLU A 316 34.88 -26.33 11.78
CA GLU A 316 33.96 -27.34 11.21
C GLU A 316 32.56 -26.75 11.06
N GLY A 317 32.24 -26.17 9.86
CA GLY A 317 30.90 -25.70 9.53
C GLY A 317 30.58 -24.30 10.06
N TYR A 318 29.48 -24.16 10.80
CA TYR A 318 28.98 -22.89 11.33
C TYR A 318 28.64 -22.99 12.81
N THR A 319 28.80 -21.88 13.52
CA THR A 319 28.42 -21.77 14.92
C THR A 319 27.57 -20.52 15.17
N LEU A 320 26.81 -20.51 16.27
CA LEU A 320 26.03 -19.37 16.69
C LEU A 320 26.93 -18.20 17.09
N LEU A 321 26.59 -17.00 16.64
CA LEU A 321 27.17 -15.77 17.16
C LEU A 321 26.70 -15.51 18.58
N ARG A 322 27.59 -14.94 19.41
CA ARG A 322 27.24 -14.45 20.74
C ARG A 322 26.51 -13.09 20.63
N GLY A 323 25.65 -12.81 21.63
CA GLY A 323 24.93 -11.54 21.72
C GLY A 323 23.65 -11.50 20.89
N ASN A 324 23.24 -10.30 20.44
CA ASN A 324 21.96 -10.01 19.79
C ASN A 324 21.90 -10.40 18.30
N SER A 325 22.62 -11.43 17.90
CA SER A 325 22.70 -11.86 16.50
C SER A 325 21.49 -12.68 16.04
N GLN A 326 20.72 -13.23 16.99
CA GLN A 326 19.47 -13.93 16.73
C GLN A 326 18.33 -13.04 17.20
N GLN A 327 17.40 -12.71 16.30
CA GLN A 327 16.32 -11.77 16.61
C GLN A 327 14.97 -12.31 16.15
N ARG A 328 13.97 -12.10 17.00
CA ARG A 328 12.55 -12.14 16.63
C ARG A 328 11.95 -10.79 17.01
N TYR A 329 11.27 -10.17 16.08
CA TYR A 329 10.74 -8.83 16.23
C TYR A 329 9.27 -8.79 15.84
N PHE A 330 8.46 -8.14 16.66
CA PHE A 330 7.03 -7.95 16.46
C PHE A 330 6.74 -6.46 16.48
N SER A 331 5.95 -5.99 15.53
CA SER A 331 5.50 -4.61 15.45
C SER A 331 4.05 -4.56 15.04
N THR A 332 3.29 -3.66 15.66
CA THR A 332 1.91 -3.34 15.33
C THR A 332 1.76 -1.83 15.19
N LEU A 333 1.09 -1.41 14.14
CA LEU A 333 0.62 -0.06 13.93
C LEU A 333 -0.90 -0.12 13.78
N ASP A 334 -1.61 0.62 14.62
CA ASP A 334 -3.05 0.83 14.50
C ASP A 334 -3.32 2.34 14.50
N GLU A 335 -3.96 2.83 13.45
CA GLU A 335 -4.28 4.25 13.28
C GLU A 335 -5.71 4.40 12.78
N ASP A 336 -6.48 5.26 13.46
CA ASP A 336 -7.79 5.72 13.06
C ASP A 336 -7.71 7.22 12.74
N ASP A 337 -8.24 7.61 11.59
CA ASP A 337 -8.18 8.98 11.11
C ASP A 337 -9.54 9.46 10.62
N ILE A 338 -9.92 10.68 11.00
CA ILE A 338 -11.15 11.32 10.56
C ILE A 338 -10.80 12.64 9.87
N ASN A 339 -11.19 12.75 8.61
CA ASN A 339 -11.05 13.98 7.85
C ASN A 339 -12.43 14.55 7.52
N VAL A 340 -12.56 15.87 7.60
CA VAL A 340 -13.79 16.57 7.19
C VAL A 340 -13.45 17.74 6.28
N LYS A 341 -14.30 18.00 5.31
CA LYS A 341 -14.24 19.18 4.46
C LYS A 341 -15.63 19.79 4.31
N ALA A 342 -15.69 21.10 4.28
CA ALA A 342 -16.91 21.84 3.93
C ALA A 342 -16.54 23.14 3.26
N GLY A 343 -17.18 23.47 2.15
CA GLY A 343 -16.94 24.69 1.38
C GLY A 343 -18.17 25.22 0.71
N LEU A 344 -18.37 26.53 0.81
CA LEU A 344 -19.36 27.25 0.03
C LEU A 344 -18.71 27.78 -1.24
N ILE A 345 -19.32 27.54 -2.37
CA ILE A 345 -18.86 27.96 -3.68
C ILE A 345 -19.89 28.92 -4.27
N TYR A 346 -19.52 30.19 -4.42
CA TYR A 346 -20.34 31.19 -5.06
C TYR A 346 -19.84 31.48 -6.47
N ARG A 347 -20.69 31.23 -7.48
CA ARG A 347 -20.40 31.49 -8.91
C ARG A 347 -20.72 32.92 -9.25
N LEU A 348 -19.72 33.68 -9.71
CA LEU A 348 -19.83 35.06 -10.14
C LEU A 348 -20.30 35.18 -11.59
N LYS A 349 -19.81 34.31 -12.46
CA LYS A 349 -20.19 34.19 -13.87
C LYS A 349 -20.31 32.72 -14.24
N ASP A 350 -21.29 32.38 -15.04
CA ASP A 350 -21.57 31.04 -15.53
C ASP A 350 -21.65 31.07 -17.06
N ASN A 351 -20.58 31.49 -17.71
CA ASN A 351 -20.42 31.41 -19.16
C ASN A 351 -19.57 30.18 -19.48
N VAL A 352 -19.87 29.52 -20.60
CA VAL A 352 -19.17 28.27 -21.05
C VAL A 352 -17.64 28.48 -21.20
N GLU A 353 -17.20 29.71 -21.39
CA GLU A 353 -15.79 30.07 -21.60
C GLU A 353 -15.08 30.64 -20.35
N GLU A 354 -15.79 31.15 -19.36
CA GLU A 354 -15.21 31.71 -18.13
C GLU A 354 -16.01 31.35 -16.88
N ILE A 355 -15.47 30.45 -16.06
CA ILE A 355 -16.03 30.13 -14.75
C ILE A 355 -15.26 30.91 -13.69
N SER A 356 -15.86 31.97 -13.13
CA SER A 356 -15.33 32.71 -12.00
C SER A 356 -16.09 32.32 -10.73
N ASN A 357 -15.40 31.89 -9.70
CA ASN A 357 -16.02 31.54 -8.44
C ASN A 357 -15.20 32.02 -7.23
N ILE A 358 -15.90 32.21 -6.12
CA ILE A 358 -15.30 32.44 -4.81
C ILE A 358 -15.62 31.20 -3.98
N ARG A 359 -14.59 30.61 -3.38
CA ARG A 359 -14.73 29.47 -2.49
C ARG A 359 -14.28 29.86 -1.08
N LEU A 360 -15.12 29.60 -0.11
CA LEU A 360 -14.81 29.71 1.33
C LEU A 360 -15.04 28.34 1.95
N GLY A 361 -14.06 27.79 2.65
CA GLY A 361 -14.18 26.46 3.20
C GLY A 361 -13.19 26.15 4.29
N TYR A 362 -13.38 24.97 4.88
CA TYR A 362 -12.52 24.34 5.88
C TYR A 362 -12.19 22.92 5.42
N THR A 363 -10.96 22.50 5.66
CA THR A 363 -10.48 21.11 5.53
C THR A 363 -9.62 20.78 6.76
N GLY A 364 -9.87 19.66 7.39
CA GLY A 364 -9.11 19.15 8.56
C GLY A 364 -9.49 17.73 8.89
#